data_ac12e12dc4634b72765afd9ad1227f85
#
_entry.id   ac12e12dc4634b72765afd9ad1227f85
#
_cell.length_a   1.000
_cell.length_b   1.000
_cell.length_c   1.000
_cell.angle_alpha   90.00
_cell.angle_beta   90.00
_cell.angle_gamma   90.00
#
_symmetry.space_group_name_H-M   'P 1'
#
loop_
_entity.id
_entity.type
_entity.pdbx_description
1 polymer ?
#
loop_
_entity_poly.entity_id
_entity_poly.type
_entity_poly.pdbx_seq_one_letter_code
_entity_poly.pdbx_strand_id
1 'polypeptide(L)'
;MADEPTSDNAAAANEAALGEWEKMVSQDMPPEVAPSAPPAGATSEEPARVLNQDEIDLLLGFDGGAVGGGERTSGIYAILDKSIVAYEKLPMLEVVFDRLVRMLSPSLRNFTSDNVDVSIDSMVSMRFDDYMNSIPLPAMLVVYRAVEWENFGIITIDSSQIYSTVDLLLGGRRTQKPIRVEGRPYTTIEQNIVKRMVEIILNDMSMAFDPISPVSFQFDRLESNPRFAAIARPNSAALLVRLRVEMEERGGMIDIVLPHATLEPIRDLLLQMFMGEKFGQDAMWERHLGREVGQTFIDLEAILDERSISLGEVVDLKIGSTILFDASPDDPVRIKCGGVPLTTAQIGRVGDKMAIAINEDIKNFREQLREHGIE
;
A
#
# COMPACT_ATOMS: atom_id res chain seq x y z
N MET A 1 -31.33 29.23 37.21
CA MET A 1 -32.36 29.61 36.25
C MET A 1 -31.63 30.26 35.11
N ALA A 2 -31.32 29.45 34.10
CA ALA A 2 -30.71 29.88 32.84
C ALA A 2 -31.50 29.18 31.74
N ASP A 3 -32.17 29.99 30.89
CA ASP A 3 -33.05 29.58 29.81
C ASP A 3 -32.27 28.81 28.74
N GLU A 4 -32.78 27.62 28.40
CA GLU A 4 -32.39 26.89 27.17
C GLU A 4 -33.08 27.57 25.97
N PRO A 5 -32.35 27.79 24.85
CA PRO A 5 -33.00 28.30 23.63
C PRO A 5 -33.72 27.14 22.93
N THR A 6 -35.02 27.34 22.70
CA THR A 6 -35.95 26.45 22.03
C THR A 6 -35.56 26.17 20.58
N SER A 7 -35.78 24.91 20.16
CA SER A 7 -35.46 24.31 18.84
C SER A 7 -36.07 25.01 17.59
N ASP A 8 -37.01 25.90 17.77
CA ASP A 8 -37.68 26.62 16.67
C ASP A 8 -36.81 27.72 16.03
N ASN A 9 -35.81 28.24 16.76
CA ASN A 9 -34.95 29.30 16.24
C ASN A 9 -33.81 28.78 15.32
N ALA A 10 -33.46 27.50 15.41
CA ALA A 10 -32.45 26.87 14.56
C ALA A 10 -33.04 26.48 13.19
N ALA A 11 -34.32 26.13 13.13
CA ALA A 11 -34.99 25.78 11.88
C ALA A 11 -35.19 27.01 10.97
N ALA A 12 -35.57 28.14 11.56
CA ALA A 12 -35.75 29.43 10.84
C ALA A 12 -34.42 29.99 10.30
N ALA A 13 -33.30 29.76 11.00
CA ALA A 13 -31.97 30.18 10.55
C ALA A 13 -31.46 29.34 9.38
N ASN A 14 -31.79 28.03 9.34
CA ASN A 14 -31.41 27.13 8.23
C ASN A 14 -32.23 27.38 6.94
N GLU A 15 -33.54 27.73 7.07
CA GLU A 15 -34.34 28.11 5.90
C GLU A 15 -33.90 29.45 5.28
N ALA A 16 -33.48 30.41 6.10
CA ALA A 16 -32.94 31.68 5.62
C ALA A 16 -31.59 31.47 4.88
N ALA A 17 -30.72 30.60 5.37
CA ALA A 17 -29.44 30.28 4.72
C ALA A 17 -29.62 29.53 3.39
N LEU A 18 -30.58 28.63 3.29
CA LEU A 18 -30.92 27.92 2.03
C LEU A 18 -31.46 28.88 0.96
N GLY A 19 -32.30 29.87 1.35
CA GLY A 19 -32.84 30.87 0.44
C GLY A 19 -31.79 31.86 -0.08
N GLU A 20 -30.73 32.17 0.68
CA GLU A 20 -29.59 32.96 0.19
C GLU A 20 -28.69 32.17 -0.76
N TRP A 21 -28.55 30.88 -0.52
CA TRP A 21 -27.75 30.00 -1.39
C TRP A 21 -28.42 29.82 -2.77
N GLU A 22 -29.72 29.60 -2.86
CA GLU A 22 -30.47 29.55 -4.10
C GLU A 22 -30.40 30.84 -4.93
N LYS A 23 -30.36 32.01 -4.27
CA LYS A 23 -30.19 33.30 -4.96
C LYS A 23 -28.79 33.48 -5.51
N MET A 24 -27.75 32.91 -4.89
CA MET A 24 -26.36 33.04 -5.32
C MET A 24 -26.09 32.11 -6.53
N VAL A 25 -26.69 30.93 -6.56
CA VAL A 25 -26.58 29.99 -7.67
C VAL A 25 -27.30 30.45 -8.94
N SER A 26 -28.36 31.26 -8.81
CA SER A 26 -29.14 31.79 -9.95
C SER A 26 -28.53 33.03 -10.60
N GLN A 27 -27.49 33.64 -10.04
CA GLN A 27 -26.85 34.85 -10.61
C GLN A 27 -25.64 34.59 -11.52
N ASP A 28 -25.11 33.34 -11.57
CA ASP A 28 -23.88 33.04 -12.31
C ASP A 28 -24.08 32.17 -13.57
N MET A 29 -25.31 32.11 -14.14
CA MET A 29 -25.52 31.43 -15.42
C MET A 29 -25.53 32.44 -16.58
N PRO A 30 -24.67 32.27 -17.62
CA PRO A 30 -24.76 33.05 -18.84
C PRO A 30 -26.03 32.69 -19.64
N PRO A 31 -26.59 33.59 -20.43
CA PRO A 31 -27.88 33.39 -21.10
C PRO A 31 -27.83 32.27 -22.13
N GLU A 32 -28.69 31.28 -21.94
CA GLU A 32 -28.91 30.15 -22.83
C GLU A 32 -29.51 30.68 -24.15
N VAL A 33 -28.79 30.43 -25.25
CA VAL A 33 -29.29 30.71 -26.62
C VAL A 33 -30.37 29.69 -26.95
N ALA A 34 -31.62 30.15 -27.07
CA ALA A 34 -32.76 29.35 -27.44
C ALA A 34 -32.57 28.76 -28.87
N PRO A 35 -32.75 27.45 -29.08
CA PRO A 35 -32.78 26.90 -30.43
C PRO A 35 -34.15 27.14 -31.10
N SER A 36 -34.11 27.72 -32.32
CA SER A 36 -35.26 27.90 -33.19
C SER A 36 -35.89 26.55 -33.56
N ALA A 37 -37.22 26.46 -33.46
CA ALA A 37 -38.00 25.29 -33.79
C ALA A 37 -37.89 24.88 -35.28
N PRO A 38 -37.79 23.56 -35.59
CA PRO A 38 -37.87 23.06 -36.94
C PRO A 38 -39.34 22.85 -37.36
N PRO A 39 -39.65 22.93 -38.68
CA PRO A 39 -41.01 22.73 -39.20
C PRO A 39 -41.44 21.24 -39.11
N ALA A 40 -42.73 21.05 -38.82
CA ALA A 40 -43.39 19.75 -38.74
C ALA A 40 -43.40 18.99 -40.05
N GLY A 41 -43.05 17.70 -39.99
CA GLY A 41 -43.43 16.71 -40.97
C GLY A 41 -42.32 15.75 -41.39
N ALA A 42 -42.21 14.59 -40.73
CA ALA A 42 -42.08 13.28 -41.33
C ALA A 42 -41.67 12.24 -40.28
N THR A 43 -42.54 11.29 -40.02
CA THR A 43 -42.26 10.00 -39.35
C THR A 43 -41.28 9.19 -40.17
N SER A 44 -40.13 8.85 -39.58
CA SER A 44 -39.33 7.70 -40.04
C SER A 44 -38.45 7.22 -38.87
N GLU A 45 -38.55 5.93 -38.63
CA GLU A 45 -37.75 5.10 -37.73
C GLU A 45 -36.26 5.42 -37.92
N GLU A 46 -35.52 5.70 -36.83
CA GLU A 46 -34.08 5.84 -36.87
C GLU A 46 -33.44 4.46 -37.16
N PRO A 47 -32.81 4.26 -38.32
CA PRO A 47 -31.92 3.12 -38.48
C PRO A 47 -30.67 3.36 -37.63
N ALA A 48 -30.25 2.32 -36.94
CA ALA A 48 -28.96 2.29 -36.21
C ALA A 48 -27.88 2.94 -37.08
N ARG A 49 -27.27 4.03 -36.58
CA ARG A 49 -26.26 4.81 -37.28
C ARG A 49 -25.06 3.91 -37.54
N VAL A 50 -24.98 3.35 -38.73
CA VAL A 50 -23.83 2.57 -39.19
C VAL A 50 -22.71 3.60 -39.43
N LEU A 51 -21.66 3.48 -38.67
CA LEU A 51 -20.45 4.31 -38.81
C LEU A 51 -19.89 4.13 -40.22
N ASN A 52 -19.57 5.22 -40.91
CA ASN A 52 -18.90 5.19 -42.19
C ASN A 52 -17.49 4.64 -42.08
N GLN A 53 -16.94 4.04 -43.14
CA GLN A 53 -15.59 3.46 -43.17
C GLN A 53 -14.53 4.48 -42.73
N ASP A 54 -14.70 5.74 -43.15
CA ASP A 54 -13.80 6.85 -42.77
C ASP A 54 -13.87 7.17 -41.24
N GLU A 55 -15.05 7.05 -40.63
CA GLU A 55 -15.23 7.19 -39.18
C GLU A 55 -14.63 6.01 -38.42
N ILE A 56 -14.69 4.81 -38.99
CA ILE A 56 -14.09 3.59 -38.44
C ILE A 56 -12.56 3.70 -38.56
N ASP A 57 -12.03 4.16 -39.68
CA ASP A 57 -10.62 4.33 -39.93
C ASP A 57 -10.03 5.46 -39.05
N LEU A 58 -10.79 6.52 -38.79
CA LEU A 58 -10.42 7.59 -37.85
C LEU A 58 -10.41 7.12 -36.39
N LEU A 59 -11.38 6.29 -35.99
CA LEU A 59 -11.46 5.68 -34.67
C LEU A 59 -10.37 4.62 -34.48
N LEU A 60 -9.97 3.91 -35.54
CA LEU A 60 -8.90 2.92 -35.51
C LEU A 60 -7.50 3.54 -35.69
N GLY A 61 -7.44 4.85 -36.01
CA GLY A 61 -6.16 5.55 -36.23
C GLY A 61 -5.51 5.26 -37.57
N PHE A 62 -6.29 4.75 -38.57
CA PHE A 62 -5.85 4.62 -39.95
C PHE A 62 -6.14 5.94 -40.71
N ASP A 63 -5.34 6.96 -40.47
CA ASP A 63 -5.36 8.15 -41.32
C ASP A 63 -4.51 7.89 -42.56
N GLY A 64 -5.21 7.61 -43.67
CA GLY A 64 -4.61 7.32 -44.95
C GLY A 64 -4.12 8.60 -45.64
N GLY A 65 -2.95 9.07 -45.30
CA GLY A 65 -2.27 10.07 -46.14
C GLY A 65 -1.38 11.05 -45.39
N ALA A 66 -0.12 10.84 -45.52
CA ALA A 66 1.02 11.76 -45.61
C ALA A 66 2.17 11.50 -44.63
N VAL A 67 3.26 11.16 -45.19
CA VAL A 67 4.63 11.10 -44.74
C VAL A 67 4.98 12.27 -43.80
N GLY A 68 5.28 12.00 -42.54
CA GLY A 68 5.80 12.97 -41.60
C GLY A 68 5.92 12.36 -40.21
N GLY A 69 7.13 12.05 -39.73
CA GLY A 69 7.42 11.45 -38.43
C GLY A 69 6.87 12.30 -37.28
N GLY A 70 5.86 11.80 -36.62
CA GLY A 70 5.29 12.35 -35.40
C GLY A 70 4.48 11.25 -34.72
N GLU A 71 4.65 11.09 -33.43
CA GLU A 71 4.09 10.06 -32.56
C GLU A 71 2.63 9.70 -32.85
N ARG A 72 2.41 8.42 -33.16
CA ARG A 72 1.09 7.81 -33.35
C ARG A 72 0.37 7.65 -32.00
N THR A 73 -0.22 8.72 -31.49
CA THR A 73 -0.93 8.71 -30.21
C THR A 73 -2.39 9.14 -30.30
N SER A 74 -3.07 8.93 -31.44
CA SER A 74 -4.49 9.20 -31.54
C SER A 74 -5.29 7.95 -31.90
N GLY A 75 -6.45 7.78 -31.28
CA GLY A 75 -7.38 6.70 -31.52
C GLY A 75 -7.45 5.63 -30.40
N ILE A 76 -8.10 4.53 -30.71
CA ILE A 76 -8.31 3.38 -29.77
C ILE A 76 -6.98 2.84 -29.21
N TYR A 77 -5.88 2.91 -29.97
CA TYR A 77 -4.55 2.51 -29.51
C TYR A 77 -4.02 3.40 -28.37
N ALA A 78 -4.30 4.72 -28.38
CA ALA A 78 -3.97 5.61 -27.28
C ALA A 78 -4.82 5.32 -26.02
N ILE A 79 -6.04 4.85 -26.20
CA ILE A 79 -6.94 4.45 -25.11
C ILE A 79 -6.51 3.08 -24.57
N LEU A 80 -6.17 2.13 -25.44
CA LEU A 80 -5.65 0.82 -25.06
C LEU A 80 -4.29 0.94 -24.36
N ASP A 81 -3.39 1.77 -24.85
CA ASP A 81 -2.09 2.04 -24.22
C ASP A 81 -2.24 2.74 -22.86
N LYS A 82 -3.19 3.67 -22.73
CA LYS A 82 -3.51 4.29 -21.42
C LYS A 82 -4.29 3.38 -20.48
N SER A 83 -5.19 2.52 -21.00
CA SER A 83 -6.00 1.65 -20.14
C SER A 83 -5.24 0.44 -19.60
N ILE A 84 -4.18 0.02 -20.30
CA ILE A 84 -3.28 -1.06 -19.80
C ILE A 84 -2.40 -0.56 -18.65
N VAL A 85 -2.34 0.76 -18.43
CA VAL A 85 -1.45 1.41 -17.46
C VAL A 85 -2.25 2.22 -16.44
N ALA A 86 -3.39 1.69 -15.98
CA ALA A 86 -3.95 2.16 -14.71
C ALA A 86 -3.07 1.62 -13.56
N TYR A 87 -1.93 2.27 -13.34
CA TYR A 87 -1.08 1.93 -12.22
C TYR A 87 -1.80 2.28 -10.93
N GLU A 88 -1.95 1.27 -10.11
CA GLU A 88 -2.48 1.42 -8.77
C GLU A 88 -1.57 2.36 -7.98
N LYS A 89 -2.15 3.41 -7.41
CA LYS A 89 -1.38 4.31 -6.53
C LYS A 89 -1.11 3.58 -5.23
N LEU A 90 0.15 3.53 -4.84
CA LEU A 90 0.61 2.91 -3.59
C LEU A 90 1.02 4.01 -2.60
N PRO A 91 0.07 4.59 -1.85
CA PRO A 91 0.33 5.79 -1.04
C PRO A 91 1.38 5.57 0.05
N MET A 92 1.49 4.35 0.58
CA MET A 92 2.50 4.04 1.58
C MET A 92 3.94 4.11 1.05
N LEU A 93 4.15 3.94 -0.26
CA LEU A 93 5.48 4.09 -0.84
C LEU A 93 6.00 5.54 -0.76
N GLU A 94 5.13 6.54 -0.90
CA GLU A 94 5.53 7.93 -0.72
C GLU A 94 6.12 8.16 0.69
N VAL A 95 5.47 7.59 1.70
CA VAL A 95 5.93 7.67 3.10
C VAL A 95 7.28 6.95 3.31
N VAL A 96 7.44 5.77 2.68
CA VAL A 96 8.69 5.01 2.76
C VAL A 96 9.84 5.79 2.11
N PHE A 97 9.62 6.33 0.91
CA PHE A 97 10.66 7.08 0.21
C PHE A 97 10.97 8.43 0.85
N ASP A 98 9.98 9.10 1.45
CA ASP A 98 10.23 10.28 2.28
C ASP A 98 11.10 9.95 3.50
N ARG A 99 10.87 8.79 4.11
CA ARG A 99 11.72 8.29 5.20
C ARG A 99 13.12 7.95 4.69
N LEU A 100 13.22 7.26 3.55
CA LEU A 100 14.50 6.93 2.91
C LEU A 100 15.34 8.19 2.69
N VAL A 101 14.79 9.23 2.10
CA VAL A 101 15.48 10.50 1.81
C VAL A 101 16.03 11.14 3.08
N ARG A 102 15.23 11.15 4.17
CA ARG A 102 15.70 11.66 5.46
C ARG A 102 16.86 10.88 6.06
N MET A 103 16.95 9.57 5.82
CA MET A 103 18.04 8.72 6.28
C MET A 103 19.24 8.78 5.34
N LEU A 104 18.99 8.87 4.03
CA LEU A 104 20.02 8.84 3.00
C LEU A 104 20.88 10.11 2.99
N SER A 105 20.29 11.29 3.25
CA SER A 105 21.04 12.56 3.31
C SER A 105 22.21 12.51 4.32
N PRO A 106 22.02 12.15 5.61
CA PRO A 106 23.12 12.01 6.54
C PRO A 106 24.08 10.87 6.20
N SER A 107 23.59 9.74 5.65
CA SER A 107 24.42 8.60 5.27
C SER A 107 25.38 8.96 4.13
N LEU A 108 24.89 9.63 3.09
CA LEU A 108 25.72 10.12 1.98
C LEU A 108 26.64 11.25 2.41
N ARG A 109 26.22 12.14 3.32
CA ARG A 109 27.07 13.17 3.93
C ARG A 109 28.25 12.54 4.67
N ASN A 110 28.03 11.49 5.43
CA ASN A 110 29.10 10.77 6.12
C ASN A 110 30.03 10.06 5.14
N PHE A 111 29.49 9.52 4.05
CA PHE A 111 30.27 8.83 3.01
C PHE A 111 31.16 9.78 2.22
N THR A 112 30.64 10.93 1.80
CA THR A 112 31.37 11.92 0.99
C THR A 112 32.17 12.90 1.82
N SER A 113 31.88 13.03 3.12
CA SER A 113 32.40 14.06 4.04
C SER A 113 32.11 15.49 3.55
N ASP A 114 31.02 15.66 2.80
CA ASP A 114 30.57 16.95 2.28
C ASP A 114 29.08 17.15 2.56
N ASN A 115 28.58 18.38 2.36
CA ASN A 115 27.17 18.67 2.55
C ASN A 115 26.37 18.10 1.38
N VAL A 116 25.64 17.03 1.64
CA VAL A 116 24.78 16.37 0.66
C VAL A 116 23.32 16.52 1.09
N ASP A 117 22.49 16.93 0.16
CA ASP A 117 21.05 16.95 0.31
C ASP A 117 20.40 16.04 -0.74
N VAL A 118 19.42 15.26 -0.29
CA VAL A 118 18.69 14.33 -1.16
C VAL A 118 17.21 14.69 -1.13
N SER A 119 16.58 14.73 -2.28
CA SER A 119 15.14 14.99 -2.42
C SER A 119 14.52 14.06 -3.45
N ILE A 120 13.21 13.83 -3.31
CA ILE A 120 12.44 13.10 -4.33
C ILE A 120 12.11 14.10 -5.46
N ASP A 121 12.57 13.81 -6.66
CA ASP A 121 12.24 14.60 -7.84
C ASP A 121 10.90 14.15 -8.44
N SER A 122 10.71 12.84 -8.60
CA SER A 122 9.47 12.28 -9.13
C SER A 122 9.29 10.81 -8.71
N MET A 123 8.04 10.39 -8.63
CA MET A 123 7.65 9.00 -8.43
C MET A 123 6.57 8.66 -9.45
N VAL A 124 6.91 7.81 -10.42
CA VAL A 124 6.06 7.49 -11.56
C VAL A 124 6.07 5.99 -11.83
N SER A 125 4.90 5.44 -12.08
CA SER A 125 4.80 4.08 -12.60
C SER A 125 4.86 4.10 -14.12
N MET A 126 5.68 3.23 -14.71
CA MET A 126 5.86 3.11 -16.16
C MET A 126 6.15 1.66 -16.56
N ARG A 127 6.24 1.39 -17.86
CA ARG A 127 6.68 0.09 -18.33
C ARG A 127 8.20 -0.06 -18.13
N PHE A 128 8.63 -1.24 -17.79
CA PHE A 128 10.05 -1.53 -17.55
C PHE A 128 10.91 -1.24 -18.79
N ASP A 129 10.42 -1.59 -19.99
CA ASP A 129 11.13 -1.34 -21.25
C ASP A 129 11.26 0.17 -21.57
N ASP A 130 10.20 0.95 -21.32
CA ASP A 130 10.22 2.40 -21.52
C ASP A 130 11.28 3.05 -20.63
N TYR A 131 11.39 2.60 -19.38
CA TYR A 131 12.46 3.06 -18.51
C TYR A 131 13.84 2.69 -19.04
N MET A 132 14.06 1.41 -19.38
CA MET A 132 15.37 0.94 -19.86
C MET A 132 15.84 1.66 -21.12
N ASN A 133 14.90 2.03 -22.00
CA ASN A 133 15.18 2.80 -23.20
C ASN A 133 15.39 4.30 -22.93
N SER A 134 14.91 4.81 -21.81
CA SER A 134 15.05 6.22 -21.42
C SER A 134 16.37 6.58 -20.73
N ILE A 135 17.16 5.57 -20.32
CA ILE A 135 18.39 5.79 -19.55
C ILE A 135 19.45 6.50 -20.39
N PRO A 136 19.91 7.68 -19.97
CA PRO A 136 20.99 8.38 -20.66
C PRO A 136 22.31 7.64 -20.46
N LEU A 137 22.99 7.31 -21.55
CA LEU A 137 24.30 6.66 -21.48
C LEU A 137 25.43 7.71 -21.56
N PRO A 138 26.55 7.51 -20.84
CA PRO A 138 26.87 6.40 -19.95
C PRO A 138 26.20 6.49 -18.59
N ALA A 139 25.71 5.38 -18.05
CA ALA A 139 25.17 5.26 -16.69
C ALA A 139 25.68 3.97 -16.04
N MET A 140 25.61 3.88 -14.72
CA MET A 140 25.82 2.61 -14.01
C MET A 140 24.49 2.10 -13.48
N LEU A 141 24.20 0.86 -13.81
CA LEU A 141 23.02 0.15 -13.35
C LEU A 141 23.44 -0.90 -12.33
N VAL A 142 22.88 -0.85 -11.15
CA VAL A 142 23.11 -1.85 -10.12
C VAL A 142 21.84 -2.66 -9.93
N VAL A 143 21.95 -3.94 -10.18
CA VAL A 143 20.92 -4.90 -9.85
C VAL A 143 21.06 -5.27 -8.39
N TYR A 144 19.98 -5.19 -7.63
CA TYR A 144 19.91 -5.64 -6.25
C TYR A 144 18.78 -6.64 -6.05
N ARG A 145 18.91 -7.45 -5.02
CA ARG A 145 17.93 -8.46 -4.65
C ARG A 145 17.25 -8.07 -3.34
N ALA A 146 15.93 -8.14 -3.31
CA ALA A 146 15.13 -8.12 -2.10
C ALA A 146 15.01 -9.58 -1.60
N VAL A 147 15.73 -9.92 -0.54
CA VAL A 147 15.92 -11.33 -0.13
C VAL A 147 14.59 -11.96 0.26
N GLU A 148 13.83 -11.30 1.12
CA GLU A 148 12.58 -11.81 1.68
C GLU A 148 11.43 -11.81 0.65
N TRP A 149 11.53 -10.96 -0.39
CA TRP A 149 10.56 -10.90 -1.48
C TRP A 149 10.95 -11.77 -2.68
N GLU A 150 12.12 -12.41 -2.64
CA GLU A 150 12.67 -13.28 -3.69
C GLU A 150 12.73 -12.65 -5.09
N ASN A 151 12.80 -11.34 -5.17
CA ASN A 151 12.77 -10.55 -6.41
C ASN A 151 13.90 -9.53 -6.47
N PHE A 152 14.01 -8.88 -7.63
CA PHE A 152 15.08 -7.94 -7.95
C PHE A 152 14.54 -6.53 -8.20
N GLY A 153 15.43 -5.54 -8.03
CA GLY A 153 15.23 -4.17 -8.46
C GLY A 153 16.51 -3.60 -9.09
N ILE A 154 16.43 -2.38 -9.61
CA ILE A 154 17.55 -1.68 -10.21
C ILE A 154 17.74 -0.32 -9.55
N ILE A 155 19.00 0.03 -9.29
CA ILE A 155 19.39 1.41 -9.01
C ILE A 155 20.24 1.88 -10.18
N THR A 156 19.82 2.96 -10.84
CA THR A 156 20.59 3.60 -11.89
C THR A 156 21.17 4.90 -11.38
N ILE A 157 22.46 5.10 -11.61
CA ILE A 157 23.17 6.29 -11.17
C ILE A 157 23.68 7.02 -12.40
N ASP A 158 23.29 8.28 -12.49
CA ASP A 158 23.72 9.18 -13.58
C ASP A 158 25.22 9.47 -13.54
N SER A 159 25.81 9.67 -14.69
CA SER A 159 27.22 9.98 -14.85
C SER A 159 27.66 11.22 -14.07
N SER A 160 26.81 12.27 -14.02
CA SER A 160 27.09 13.47 -13.24
C SER A 160 27.24 13.17 -11.76
N GLN A 161 26.38 12.32 -11.21
CA GLN A 161 26.44 11.88 -9.83
C GLN A 161 27.71 11.05 -9.56
N ILE A 162 28.03 10.13 -10.47
CA ILE A 162 29.24 9.29 -10.35
C ILE A 162 30.48 10.15 -10.29
N TYR A 163 30.69 11.03 -11.29
CA TYR A 163 31.88 11.85 -11.35
C TYR A 163 31.95 12.88 -10.21
N SER A 164 30.81 13.43 -9.77
CA SER A 164 30.74 14.32 -8.61
C SER A 164 31.21 13.62 -7.34
N THR A 165 30.72 12.40 -7.11
CA THR A 165 31.10 11.60 -5.94
C THR A 165 32.58 11.19 -5.99
N VAL A 166 33.05 10.75 -7.15
CA VAL A 166 34.46 10.36 -7.34
C VAL A 166 35.39 11.55 -7.13
N ASP A 167 35.08 12.71 -7.69
CA ASP A 167 35.87 13.91 -7.55
C ASP A 167 35.96 14.37 -6.07
N LEU A 168 34.85 14.33 -5.35
CA LEU A 168 34.82 14.64 -3.91
C LEU A 168 35.69 13.70 -3.11
N LEU A 169 35.55 12.39 -3.31
CA LEU A 169 36.30 11.37 -2.53
C LEU A 169 37.80 11.38 -2.85
N LEU A 170 38.18 11.80 -4.06
CA LEU A 170 39.59 11.95 -4.45
C LEU A 170 40.18 13.31 -4.07
N GLY A 171 39.42 14.15 -3.35
CA GLY A 171 39.90 15.44 -2.85
C GLY A 171 39.83 16.57 -3.86
N GLY A 172 38.95 16.47 -4.86
CA GLY A 172 38.66 17.52 -5.83
C GLY A 172 38.16 18.77 -5.13
N ARG A 173 38.81 19.92 -5.43
CA ARG A 173 38.41 21.22 -4.88
C ARG A 173 37.08 21.67 -5.47
N ARG A 174 36.34 22.48 -4.68
CA ARG A 174 35.14 23.22 -5.11
C ARG A 174 35.42 24.05 -6.38
N THR A 175 35.23 23.46 -7.55
CA THR A 175 35.46 24.11 -8.82
C THR A 175 34.11 24.33 -9.49
N GLN A 176 33.77 25.58 -9.78
CA GLN A 176 32.52 26.00 -10.45
C GLN A 176 32.35 25.49 -11.90
N LYS A 177 33.18 24.58 -12.37
CA LYS A 177 33.06 24.04 -13.70
C LYS A 177 32.22 22.81 -13.75
N PRO A 178 31.19 22.73 -14.61
CA PRO A 178 30.42 21.51 -14.79
C PRO A 178 31.37 20.38 -15.18
N ILE A 179 31.22 19.24 -14.52
CA ILE A 179 31.99 18.03 -14.79
C ILE A 179 31.64 17.60 -16.21
N ARG A 180 32.65 17.50 -17.08
CA ARG A 180 32.45 16.95 -18.42
C ARG A 180 32.20 15.46 -18.30
N VAL A 181 31.01 15.03 -18.69
CA VAL A 181 30.69 13.62 -18.85
C VAL A 181 31.48 13.10 -20.06
N GLU A 182 32.51 12.31 -19.81
CA GLU A 182 33.25 11.60 -20.85
C GLU A 182 32.55 10.33 -21.21
N GLY A 183 32.27 10.06 -22.49
CA GLY A 183 31.63 8.84 -22.97
C GLY A 183 32.51 7.57 -22.89
N ARG A 184 33.45 7.51 -21.93
CA ARG A 184 34.37 6.40 -21.72
C ARG A 184 33.78 5.35 -20.78
N PRO A 185 34.23 4.09 -20.85
CA PRO A 185 33.89 3.08 -19.86
C PRO A 185 34.39 3.50 -18.48
N TYR A 186 33.63 3.15 -17.44
CA TYR A 186 34.00 3.41 -16.06
C TYR A 186 35.18 2.54 -15.61
N THR A 187 36.09 3.13 -14.87
CA THR A 187 37.24 2.44 -14.28
C THR A 187 36.81 1.58 -13.08
N THR A 188 37.66 0.63 -12.73
CA THR A 188 37.44 -0.23 -11.54
C THR A 188 37.33 0.59 -10.24
N ILE A 189 38.03 1.70 -10.14
CA ILE A 189 37.95 2.60 -8.97
C ILE A 189 36.58 3.23 -8.90
N GLU A 190 36.08 3.80 -10.00
CA GLU A 190 34.75 4.37 -10.09
C GLU A 190 33.66 3.35 -9.76
N GLN A 191 33.78 2.13 -10.31
CA GLN A 191 32.86 1.03 -10.02
C GLN A 191 32.84 0.65 -8.54
N ASN A 192 33.99 0.58 -7.87
CA ASN A 192 34.09 0.26 -6.46
C ASN A 192 33.52 1.37 -5.56
N ILE A 193 33.70 2.62 -5.93
CA ILE A 193 33.11 3.78 -5.23
C ILE A 193 31.60 3.73 -5.34
N VAL A 194 31.07 3.50 -6.56
CA VAL A 194 29.63 3.39 -6.79
C VAL A 194 29.04 2.20 -6.06
N LYS A 195 29.70 1.04 -6.08
CA LYS A 195 29.26 -0.14 -5.32
C LYS A 195 29.11 0.19 -3.84
N ARG A 196 30.09 0.83 -3.24
CA ARG A 196 30.04 1.20 -1.82
C ARG A 196 28.92 2.21 -1.52
N MET A 197 28.71 3.18 -2.40
CA MET A 197 27.59 4.13 -2.29
C MET A 197 26.24 3.42 -2.36
N VAL A 198 26.09 2.47 -3.29
CA VAL A 198 24.85 1.70 -3.42
C VAL A 198 24.60 0.80 -2.22
N GLU A 199 25.63 0.18 -1.64
CA GLU A 199 25.49 -0.61 -0.42
C GLU A 199 24.92 0.24 0.74
N ILE A 200 25.30 1.51 0.84
CA ILE A 200 24.73 2.46 1.81
C ILE A 200 23.26 2.73 1.49
N ILE A 201 22.93 3.00 0.23
CA ILE A 201 21.55 3.24 -0.22
C ILE A 201 20.65 2.03 0.09
N LEU A 202 21.12 0.82 -0.21
CA LEU A 202 20.39 -0.43 0.03
C LEU A 202 20.16 -0.68 1.53
N ASN A 203 21.14 -0.36 2.37
CA ASN A 203 20.99 -0.47 3.82
C ASN A 203 19.96 0.53 4.36
N ASP A 204 20.02 1.78 3.93
CA ASP A 204 19.03 2.80 4.33
C ASP A 204 17.63 2.46 3.80
N MET A 205 17.55 1.88 2.59
CA MET A 205 16.30 1.40 2.01
C MET A 205 15.70 0.26 2.83
N SER A 206 16.53 -0.70 3.31
CA SER A 206 16.09 -1.77 4.20
C SER A 206 15.51 -1.20 5.50
N MET A 207 16.18 -0.23 6.11
CA MET A 207 15.67 0.46 7.30
C MET A 207 14.41 1.30 7.05
N ALA A 208 14.25 1.83 5.82
CA ALA A 208 13.06 2.61 5.47
C ALA A 208 11.81 1.72 5.33
N PHE A 209 11.96 0.50 4.79
CA PHE A 209 10.88 -0.47 4.65
C PHE A 209 10.56 -1.25 5.94
N ASP A 210 11.49 -1.33 6.90
CA ASP A 210 11.34 -2.12 8.13
C ASP A 210 10.00 -1.95 8.89
N PRO A 211 9.40 -0.74 9.00
CA PRO A 211 8.11 -0.57 9.69
C PRO A 211 6.90 -1.19 8.96
N ILE A 212 7.02 -1.43 7.64
CA ILE A 212 5.94 -2.00 6.82
C ILE A 212 6.16 -3.50 6.67
N SER A 213 7.35 -3.85 6.21
CA SER A 213 7.78 -5.24 6.04
C SER A 213 9.30 -5.30 6.16
N PRO A 214 9.84 -6.04 7.12
CA PRO A 214 11.28 -6.21 7.22
C PRO A 214 11.81 -6.88 5.97
N VAL A 215 12.75 -6.23 5.30
CA VAL A 215 13.37 -6.70 4.07
C VAL A 215 14.84 -6.30 4.00
N SER A 216 15.67 -7.21 3.50
CA SER A 216 17.11 -7.01 3.31
C SER A 216 17.41 -6.86 1.82
N PHE A 217 17.81 -5.67 1.41
CA PHE A 217 18.25 -5.43 0.04
C PHE A 217 19.74 -5.69 -0.08
N GLN A 218 20.12 -6.55 -1.00
CA GLN A 218 21.51 -6.95 -1.21
C GLN A 218 21.97 -6.61 -2.64
N PHE A 219 23.21 -6.10 -2.74
CA PHE A 219 23.87 -5.90 -4.02
C PHE A 219 24.06 -7.26 -4.73
N ASP A 220 23.63 -7.36 -5.99
CA ASP A 220 23.83 -8.55 -6.83
C ASP A 220 24.95 -8.30 -7.84
N ARG A 221 24.75 -7.39 -8.79
CA ARG A 221 25.73 -7.09 -9.85
C ARG A 221 25.64 -5.64 -10.33
N LEU A 222 26.73 -5.20 -10.95
CA LEU A 222 26.84 -3.88 -11.58
C LEU A 222 26.97 -4.05 -13.09
N GLU A 223 26.16 -3.31 -13.83
CA GLU A 223 26.12 -3.33 -15.29
C GLU A 223 26.26 -1.92 -15.84
N SER A 224 26.92 -1.78 -16.98
CA SER A 224 27.03 -0.52 -17.72
C SER A 224 26.13 -0.47 -18.96
N ASN A 225 25.54 -1.61 -19.31
CA ASN A 225 24.63 -1.72 -20.45
C ASN A 225 23.24 -2.15 -19.96
N PRO A 226 22.19 -1.34 -20.24
CA PRO A 226 20.82 -1.64 -19.83
C PRO A 226 20.34 -3.03 -20.23
N ARG A 227 20.78 -3.54 -21.39
CA ARG A 227 20.36 -4.87 -21.86
C ARG A 227 20.75 -6.02 -20.93
N PHE A 228 21.83 -5.89 -20.18
CA PHE A 228 22.28 -6.90 -19.23
C PHE A 228 21.65 -6.73 -17.83
N ALA A 229 21.05 -5.58 -17.58
CA ALA A 229 20.33 -5.29 -16.34
C ALA A 229 18.83 -5.67 -16.42
N ALA A 230 18.38 -6.33 -17.47
CA ALA A 230 16.98 -6.73 -17.61
C ALA A 230 16.60 -7.77 -16.54
N ILE A 231 15.79 -7.36 -15.56
CA ILE A 231 15.31 -8.19 -14.44
C ILE A 231 13.81 -8.52 -14.53
N ALA A 232 13.09 -7.83 -15.41
CA ALA A 232 11.66 -7.99 -15.58
C ALA A 232 11.31 -8.10 -17.08
N ARG A 233 10.09 -8.54 -17.37
CA ARG A 233 9.61 -8.59 -18.76
C ARG A 233 9.44 -7.16 -19.29
N PRO A 234 9.67 -6.90 -20.58
CA PRO A 234 9.56 -5.56 -21.19
C PRO A 234 8.24 -4.85 -20.87
N ASN A 235 7.14 -5.55 -20.96
CA ASN A 235 5.79 -5.02 -20.73
C ASN A 235 5.37 -4.97 -19.24
N SER A 236 6.23 -5.40 -18.31
CA SER A 236 5.93 -5.37 -16.89
C SER A 236 5.89 -3.93 -16.39
N ALA A 237 4.95 -3.64 -15.52
CA ALA A 237 4.89 -2.38 -14.80
C ALA A 237 6.03 -2.29 -13.78
N ALA A 238 6.64 -1.14 -13.69
CA ALA A 238 7.67 -0.82 -12.70
C ALA A 238 7.44 0.57 -12.12
N LEU A 239 7.70 0.72 -10.84
CA LEU A 239 7.74 2.01 -10.17
C LEU A 239 9.15 2.59 -10.34
N LEU A 240 9.22 3.79 -10.88
CA LEU A 240 10.42 4.61 -10.93
C LEU A 240 10.35 5.67 -9.84
N VAL A 241 11.32 5.68 -8.96
CA VAL A 241 11.54 6.75 -7.98
C VAL A 241 12.83 7.45 -8.33
N ARG A 242 12.73 8.70 -8.71
CA ARG A 242 13.87 9.53 -9.05
C ARG A 242 14.26 10.39 -7.88
N LEU A 243 15.48 10.20 -7.41
CA LEU A 243 16.08 10.98 -6.33
C LEU A 243 17.07 11.99 -6.94
N ARG A 244 16.93 13.23 -6.54
CA ARG A 244 17.89 14.29 -6.82
C ARG A 244 18.88 14.37 -5.66
N VAL A 245 20.16 14.24 -5.96
CA VAL A 245 21.24 14.38 -4.99
C VAL A 245 22.00 15.67 -5.29
N GLU A 246 21.99 16.59 -4.36
CA GLU A 246 22.68 17.88 -4.47
C GLU A 246 23.87 17.90 -3.51
N MET A 247 25.04 18.25 -4.05
CA MET A 247 26.30 18.35 -3.32
C MET A 247 26.89 19.73 -3.62
N GLU A 248 26.51 20.75 -2.86
CA GLU A 248 26.81 22.18 -3.12
C GLU A 248 26.37 22.60 -4.54
N GLU A 249 27.32 22.85 -5.47
CA GLU A 249 27.04 23.22 -6.86
C GLU A 249 27.09 22.02 -7.83
N ARG A 250 27.21 20.81 -7.31
CA ARG A 250 27.34 19.55 -8.04
C ARG A 250 26.19 18.63 -7.65
N GLY A 251 26.04 17.56 -8.38
CA GLY A 251 25.04 16.57 -8.08
C GLY A 251 24.60 15.81 -9.31
N GLY A 252 23.56 15.03 -9.15
CA GLY A 252 22.98 14.24 -10.22
C GLY A 252 21.73 13.53 -9.76
N MET A 253 21.31 12.54 -10.54
CA MET A 253 20.12 11.76 -10.29
C MET A 253 20.48 10.34 -9.94
N ILE A 254 19.68 9.75 -9.04
CA ILE A 254 19.67 8.34 -8.72
C ILE A 254 18.26 7.85 -8.94
N ASP A 255 18.08 6.92 -9.86
CA ASP A 255 16.81 6.31 -10.15
C ASP A 255 16.73 4.95 -9.45
N ILE A 256 15.69 4.74 -8.64
CA ILE A 256 15.37 3.45 -8.00
C ILE A 256 14.16 2.87 -8.74
N VAL A 257 14.34 1.68 -9.30
CA VAL A 257 13.30 0.99 -10.07
C VAL A 257 12.89 -0.28 -9.37
N LEU A 258 11.61 -0.36 -9.06
CA LEU A 258 10.97 -1.50 -8.41
C LEU A 258 9.90 -2.08 -9.34
N PRO A 259 10.13 -3.23 -9.97
CA PRO A 259 9.05 -3.93 -10.68
C PRO A 259 7.86 -4.18 -9.76
N HIS A 260 6.63 -4.06 -10.26
CA HIS A 260 5.43 -4.34 -9.45
C HIS A 260 5.44 -5.78 -8.93
N ALA A 261 6.00 -6.73 -9.68
CA ALA A 261 6.20 -8.11 -9.22
C ALA A 261 7.05 -8.20 -7.94
N THR A 262 7.99 -7.26 -7.73
CA THR A 262 8.81 -7.19 -6.51
C THR A 262 8.03 -6.66 -5.32
N LEU A 263 7.03 -5.81 -5.56
CA LEU A 263 6.17 -5.23 -4.52
C LEU A 263 4.93 -6.08 -4.22
N GLU A 264 4.63 -7.10 -5.04
CA GLU A 264 3.44 -7.95 -4.89
C GLU A 264 3.29 -8.57 -3.50
N PRO A 265 4.34 -9.09 -2.84
CA PRO A 265 4.22 -9.67 -1.50
C PRO A 265 3.75 -8.70 -0.41
N ILE A 266 3.95 -7.40 -0.62
CA ILE A 266 3.60 -6.35 0.34
C ILE A 266 2.52 -5.39 -0.17
N ARG A 267 1.92 -5.71 -1.32
CA ARG A 267 0.95 -4.85 -2.01
C ARG A 267 -0.19 -4.40 -1.11
N ASP A 268 -0.78 -5.32 -0.35
CA ASP A 268 -1.91 -5.02 0.53
C ASP A 268 -1.53 -4.03 1.65
N LEU A 269 -0.28 -4.09 2.12
CA LEU A 269 0.25 -3.13 3.10
C LEU A 269 0.52 -1.76 2.46
N LEU A 270 0.94 -1.74 1.18
CA LEU A 270 1.22 -0.50 0.46
C LEU A 270 -0.03 0.25 0.01
N LEU A 271 -1.16 -0.45 -0.15
CA LEU A 271 -2.46 0.13 -0.49
C LEU A 271 -3.15 0.82 0.68
N GLN A 272 -2.74 0.49 1.91
CA GLN A 272 -3.33 1.11 3.10
C GLN A 272 -3.05 2.62 3.07
N MET A 273 -4.10 3.41 3.19
CA MET A 273 -3.96 4.85 3.36
C MET A 273 -3.34 5.14 4.72
N PHE A 274 -2.29 5.95 4.74
CA PHE A 274 -1.71 6.46 5.97
C PHE A 274 -2.74 7.38 6.65
N MET A 275 -3.51 6.83 7.57
CA MET A 275 -4.27 7.62 8.54
C MET A 275 -3.38 7.83 9.77
N GLY A 276 -2.64 8.91 9.77
CA GLY A 276 -1.68 9.40 10.75
C GLY A 276 -1.55 8.57 12.03
N GLU A 277 -0.33 8.16 12.37
CA GLU A 277 0.10 7.27 13.43
C GLU A 277 -0.11 5.76 13.15
N LYS A 278 0.94 5.00 13.40
CA LYS A 278 1.01 3.55 13.24
C LYS A 278 -0.21 2.85 13.83
N PHE A 279 -1.26 2.69 13.05
CA PHE A 279 -2.33 1.78 13.40
C PHE A 279 -1.78 0.35 13.29
N GLY A 280 -1.48 -0.26 14.44
CA GLY A 280 -1.17 -1.68 14.53
C GLY A 280 0.16 -2.07 15.16
N GLN A 281 1.11 -1.15 15.38
CA GLN A 281 2.39 -1.49 16.01
C GLN A 281 2.84 -0.51 17.10
N ASP A 282 1.92 0.09 17.84
CA ASP A 282 2.29 0.66 19.12
C ASP A 282 2.42 -0.46 20.14
N ALA A 283 3.65 -0.96 20.29
CA ALA A 283 3.98 -1.99 21.27
C ALA A 283 3.62 -1.58 22.72
N MET A 284 3.36 -0.30 22.97
CA MET A 284 2.81 0.17 24.24
C MET A 284 1.28 -0.02 24.28
N TRP A 285 0.59 0.28 23.17
CA TRP A 285 -0.87 0.11 23.07
C TRP A 285 -1.26 -1.37 23.03
N GLU A 286 -0.53 -2.19 22.27
CA GLU A 286 -0.72 -3.65 22.23
C GLU A 286 -0.53 -4.29 23.62
N ARG A 287 0.52 -3.91 24.33
CA ARG A 287 0.75 -4.36 25.71
C ARG A 287 -0.30 -3.84 26.70
N HIS A 288 -0.76 -2.59 26.50
CA HIS A 288 -1.81 -2.01 27.33
C HIS A 288 -3.13 -2.72 27.06
N LEU A 289 -3.53 -2.88 25.79
CA LEU A 289 -4.73 -3.59 25.39
C LEU A 289 -4.69 -5.06 25.86
N GLY A 290 -3.54 -5.74 25.67
CA GLY A 290 -3.35 -7.11 26.15
C GLY A 290 -3.51 -7.23 27.67
N ARG A 291 -3.08 -6.23 28.44
CA ARG A 291 -3.25 -6.17 29.89
C ARG A 291 -4.71 -5.92 30.27
N GLU A 292 -5.38 -4.98 29.63
CA GLU A 292 -6.79 -4.64 29.89
C GLU A 292 -7.71 -5.81 29.52
N VAL A 293 -7.46 -6.46 28.36
CA VAL A 293 -8.19 -7.68 27.97
C VAL A 293 -7.93 -8.80 28.96
N GLY A 294 -6.69 -8.97 29.44
CA GLY A 294 -6.35 -9.97 30.45
C GLY A 294 -6.97 -9.71 31.84
N GLN A 295 -7.42 -8.49 32.12
CA GLN A 295 -8.12 -8.13 33.36
C GLN A 295 -9.65 -8.18 33.22
N THR A 296 -10.16 -8.41 32.02
CA THR A 296 -11.62 -8.51 31.79
C THR A 296 -12.16 -9.77 32.42
N PHE A 297 -13.24 -9.62 33.18
CA PHE A 297 -13.95 -10.74 33.80
C PHE A 297 -14.88 -11.40 32.78
N ILE A 298 -14.82 -12.71 32.72
CA ILE A 298 -15.71 -13.55 31.91
C ILE A 298 -16.41 -14.56 32.77
N ASP A 299 -17.66 -14.84 32.46
CA ASP A 299 -18.44 -15.87 33.19
C ASP A 299 -18.12 -17.25 32.61
N LEU A 300 -17.71 -18.14 33.49
CA LEU A 300 -17.45 -19.54 33.15
C LEU A 300 -18.58 -20.42 33.66
N GLU A 301 -19.09 -21.28 32.79
CA GLU A 301 -20.12 -22.29 33.12
C GLU A 301 -19.47 -23.66 33.20
N ALA A 302 -19.63 -24.30 34.35
CA ALA A 302 -19.23 -25.67 34.52
C ALA A 302 -20.48 -26.58 34.37
N ILE A 303 -20.55 -27.27 33.23
CA ILE A 303 -21.71 -28.09 32.87
C ILE A 303 -21.43 -29.55 33.29
N LEU A 304 -22.20 -30.00 34.23
CA LEU A 304 -22.11 -31.36 34.75
C LEU A 304 -22.66 -32.38 33.74
N ASP A 305 -23.86 -32.10 33.22
CA ASP A 305 -24.50 -32.91 32.18
C ASP A 305 -25.56 -32.10 31.43
N GLU A 306 -25.82 -32.45 30.19
CA GLU A 306 -26.86 -31.85 29.33
C GLU A 306 -27.78 -32.97 28.83
N ARG A 307 -29.09 -32.89 29.15
CA ARG A 307 -30.07 -33.84 28.69
C ARG A 307 -31.14 -33.19 27.83
N SER A 308 -31.42 -33.79 26.68
CA SER A 308 -32.53 -33.40 25.84
C SER A 308 -33.81 -34.09 26.31
N ILE A 309 -34.85 -33.30 26.59
CA ILE A 309 -36.19 -33.81 26.98
C ILE A 309 -37.21 -33.23 26.00
N SER A 310 -38.32 -33.93 25.82
CA SER A 310 -39.39 -33.51 24.94
C SER A 310 -40.14 -32.29 25.52
N LEU A 311 -40.66 -31.41 24.65
CA LEU A 311 -41.47 -30.26 25.10
C LEU A 311 -42.70 -30.70 25.91
N GLY A 312 -43.27 -31.85 25.57
CA GLY A 312 -44.41 -32.43 26.33
C GLY A 312 -44.01 -32.76 27.77
N GLU A 313 -42.87 -33.37 27.98
CA GLU A 313 -42.31 -33.65 29.32
C GLU A 313 -42.07 -32.38 30.13
N VAL A 314 -41.62 -31.29 29.45
CA VAL A 314 -41.40 -30.01 30.13
C VAL A 314 -42.71 -29.37 30.59
N VAL A 315 -43.78 -29.47 29.78
CA VAL A 315 -45.11 -28.94 30.13
C VAL A 315 -45.74 -29.69 31.30
N ASP A 316 -45.46 -30.99 31.41
CA ASP A 316 -45.99 -31.87 32.46
C ASP A 316 -45.20 -31.81 33.79
N LEU A 317 -44.09 -31.06 33.87
CA LEU A 317 -43.28 -30.88 35.07
C LEU A 317 -44.11 -30.23 36.20
N LYS A 318 -44.12 -30.87 37.36
CA LYS A 318 -44.76 -30.37 38.58
C LYS A 318 -43.76 -30.28 39.72
N ILE A 319 -44.10 -29.51 40.74
CA ILE A 319 -43.30 -29.44 41.97
C ILE A 319 -43.16 -30.85 42.55
N GLY A 320 -41.91 -31.33 42.65
CA GLY A 320 -41.57 -32.67 43.08
C GLY A 320 -41.26 -33.64 41.92
N SER A 321 -41.37 -33.25 40.65
CA SER A 321 -40.89 -34.08 39.54
C SER A 321 -39.38 -34.22 39.62
N THR A 322 -38.86 -35.45 39.36
CA THR A 322 -37.45 -35.75 39.38
C THR A 322 -36.94 -35.94 37.96
N ILE A 323 -35.89 -35.20 37.59
CA ILE A 323 -35.17 -35.38 36.34
C ILE A 323 -33.87 -36.12 36.65
N LEU A 324 -33.65 -37.27 36.02
CA LEU A 324 -32.44 -38.04 36.19
C LEU A 324 -31.41 -37.62 35.16
N PHE A 325 -30.18 -37.38 35.61
CA PHE A 325 -28.99 -37.17 34.77
C PHE A 325 -28.15 -38.44 34.79
N ASP A 326 -27.45 -38.72 33.69
CA ASP A 326 -26.60 -39.90 33.57
C ASP A 326 -25.15 -39.65 34.03
N ALA A 327 -24.91 -38.51 34.72
CA ALA A 327 -23.61 -38.11 35.21
C ALA A 327 -23.25 -38.77 36.53
N SER A 328 -22.02 -39.27 36.63
CA SER A 328 -21.40 -39.76 37.86
C SER A 328 -20.60 -38.60 38.53
N PRO A 329 -20.45 -38.64 39.88
CA PRO A 329 -19.63 -37.64 40.58
C PRO A 329 -18.17 -37.59 40.13
N ASP A 330 -17.66 -38.67 39.55
CA ASP A 330 -16.30 -38.79 39.07
C ASP A 330 -16.13 -38.40 37.57
N ASP A 331 -17.25 -38.13 36.87
CA ASP A 331 -17.22 -37.78 35.46
C ASP A 331 -16.66 -36.37 35.25
N PRO A 332 -15.89 -36.14 34.17
CA PRO A 332 -15.34 -34.84 33.88
C PRO A 332 -16.43 -33.84 33.46
N VAL A 333 -16.44 -32.66 34.08
CA VAL A 333 -17.36 -31.57 33.75
C VAL A 333 -16.77 -30.74 32.58
N ARG A 334 -17.63 -30.27 31.69
CA ARG A 334 -17.26 -29.40 30.58
C ARG A 334 -17.33 -27.93 31.02
N ILE A 335 -16.25 -27.20 30.79
CA ILE A 335 -16.20 -25.74 31.02
C ILE A 335 -16.48 -25.01 29.71
N LYS A 336 -17.50 -24.16 29.73
CA LYS A 336 -17.88 -23.30 28.60
C LYS A 336 -17.78 -21.81 28.98
N CYS A 337 -17.50 -20.97 28.00
CA CYS A 337 -17.61 -19.53 28.11
C CYS A 337 -18.46 -19.02 26.94
N GLY A 338 -19.59 -18.38 27.20
CA GLY A 338 -20.48 -17.87 26.18
C GLY A 338 -20.90 -18.90 25.11
N GLY A 339 -21.06 -20.19 25.54
CA GLY A 339 -21.42 -21.30 24.64
C GLY A 339 -20.24 -22.01 23.97
N VAL A 340 -19.03 -21.49 24.04
CA VAL A 340 -17.80 -22.10 23.47
C VAL A 340 -17.16 -23.03 24.51
N PRO A 341 -16.91 -24.31 24.19
CA PRO A 341 -16.24 -25.23 25.11
C PRO A 341 -14.75 -24.85 25.22
N LEU A 342 -14.24 -24.70 26.45
CA LEU A 342 -12.86 -24.35 26.72
C LEU A 342 -12.00 -25.57 27.09
N THR A 343 -12.44 -26.34 28.04
CA THR A 343 -11.67 -27.50 28.57
C THR A 343 -12.56 -28.41 29.38
N THR A 344 -12.00 -29.53 29.85
CA THR A 344 -12.60 -30.45 30.80
C THR A 344 -11.97 -30.33 32.19
N ALA A 345 -12.76 -30.53 33.22
CA ALA A 345 -12.32 -30.41 34.59
C ALA A 345 -12.98 -31.46 35.48
N GLN A 346 -12.41 -31.74 36.63
CA GLN A 346 -13.05 -32.54 37.68
C GLN A 346 -13.66 -31.65 38.77
N ILE A 347 -14.87 -31.99 39.18
CA ILE A 347 -15.54 -31.30 40.28
C ILE A 347 -15.00 -31.80 41.62
N GLY A 348 -14.81 -30.88 42.54
CA GLY A 348 -14.30 -31.20 43.85
C GLY A 348 -14.74 -30.18 44.90
N ARG A 349 -14.21 -30.29 46.10
CA ARG A 349 -14.48 -29.36 47.20
C ARG A 349 -13.20 -28.90 47.84
N VAL A 350 -13.08 -27.59 48.03
CA VAL A 350 -11.97 -26.97 48.74
C VAL A 350 -12.54 -26.16 49.91
N GLY A 351 -12.38 -26.67 51.12
CA GLY A 351 -13.03 -26.12 52.30
C GLY A 351 -14.55 -26.24 52.21
N ASP A 352 -15.26 -25.12 52.33
CA ASP A 352 -16.73 -25.05 52.19
C ASP A 352 -17.25 -24.69 50.81
N LYS A 353 -16.33 -24.53 49.83
CA LYS A 353 -16.69 -24.13 48.45
C LYS A 353 -16.53 -25.29 47.48
N MET A 354 -17.46 -25.36 46.52
CA MET A 354 -17.29 -26.21 45.35
C MET A 354 -16.15 -25.65 44.51
N ALA A 355 -15.31 -26.52 43.98
CA ALA A 355 -14.14 -26.18 43.16
C ALA A 355 -14.10 -27.12 41.95
N ILE A 356 -13.43 -26.68 40.91
CA ILE A 356 -13.12 -27.48 39.73
C ILE A 356 -11.62 -27.54 39.52
N ALA A 357 -11.08 -28.70 39.25
CA ALA A 357 -9.68 -28.92 38.90
C ALA A 357 -9.58 -29.12 37.38
N ILE A 358 -8.84 -28.29 36.70
CA ILE A 358 -8.64 -28.37 35.23
C ILE A 358 -7.74 -29.56 34.95
N ASN A 359 -8.15 -30.46 34.05
CA ASN A 359 -7.43 -31.68 33.69
C ASN A 359 -6.59 -31.51 32.43
N GLU A 360 -6.99 -30.62 31.51
CA GLU A 360 -6.33 -30.41 30.23
C GLU A 360 -6.06 -28.92 30.02
N ASP A 361 -4.93 -28.60 29.39
CA ASP A 361 -4.62 -27.24 29.00
C ASP A 361 -5.69 -26.69 28.05
N ILE A 362 -6.01 -25.41 28.19
CA ILE A 362 -6.94 -24.72 27.29
C ILE A 362 -6.30 -24.72 25.91
N LYS A 363 -6.86 -25.52 24.98
CA LYS A 363 -6.42 -25.55 23.58
C LYS A 363 -6.50 -24.15 22.98
N ASN A 364 -5.58 -23.83 22.09
CA ASN A 364 -5.51 -22.52 21.44
C ASN A 364 -6.88 -22.10 20.93
N PHE A 365 -7.41 -21.00 21.47
CA PHE A 365 -8.73 -20.46 21.18
C PHE A 365 -8.99 -20.27 19.67
N ARG A 366 -7.93 -19.99 18.89
CA ARG A 366 -8.01 -19.88 17.43
C ARG A 366 -8.33 -21.19 16.71
N GLU A 367 -7.85 -22.33 17.19
CA GLU A 367 -8.16 -23.64 16.59
C GLU A 367 -9.61 -24.05 16.89
N GLN A 368 -10.09 -23.76 18.09
CA GLN A 368 -11.47 -24.06 18.48
C GLN A 368 -12.49 -23.17 17.72
N LEU A 369 -12.20 -21.90 17.46
CA LEU A 369 -13.06 -21.03 16.65
C LEU A 369 -13.19 -21.55 15.21
N ARG A 370 -12.10 -22.06 14.62
CA ARG A 370 -12.13 -22.68 13.29
C ARG A 370 -12.94 -23.97 13.23
N GLU A 371 -12.86 -24.80 14.24
CA GLU A 371 -13.65 -26.05 14.32
C GLU A 371 -15.16 -25.81 14.47
N HIS A 372 -15.54 -24.64 15.03
CA HIS A 372 -16.96 -24.28 15.24
C HIS A 372 -17.48 -23.29 14.17
N GLY A 373 -16.70 -23.00 13.11
CA GLY A 373 -17.16 -22.18 11.98
C GLY A 373 -17.42 -20.71 12.31
N ILE A 374 -16.80 -20.19 13.35
CA ILE A 374 -16.85 -18.77 13.75
C ILE A 374 -15.49 -18.18 13.33
N GLU A 375 -15.42 -17.59 12.09
CA GLU A 375 -14.30 -16.77 11.62
C GLU A 375 -14.46 -15.32 12.05
#